data_a5ba8b618b6ec4588dbd8c50eb0e3b77
#
_entry.id   a5ba8b618b6ec4588dbd8c50eb0e3b77
#
_cell.length_a   1.000
_cell.length_b   1.000
_cell.length_c   1.000
_cell.angle_alpha   90.00
_cell.angle_beta   90.00
_cell.angle_gamma   90.00
#
_symmetry.space_group_name_H-M   'P 1'
#
loop_
_entity.id
_entity.type
_entity.pdbx_description
1 polymer ?
#
loop_
_entity_poly.entity_id
_entity_poly.type
_entity_poly.pdbx_seq_one_letter_code
_entity_poly.pdbx_strand_id
1 'polypeptide(L)'
;MVAGFLAMRLYSVLGKRTGHEQPLPRTAEDRPALAAVPRTVDATPEPREVVSRNIEPRAEAGLRAIVAAESGFDVNQFLEGAQGAYRMVLEAFWKGDEDELGYLAEDDVRTAFAEAIAARVAAGEVLDNRLVSIERAVIADASVSGRDARITVRFDADIAAVTRDGEGNVLAGSLTDAVETHDVWTFARTLKSSDPNWKLADTDEA
;
A
#
# COMPACT_ATOMS: atom_id res chain seq x y z
N MET A 1 -15.68 -4.28 -9.94
CA MET A 1 -16.24 -5.01 -8.78
C MET A 1 -15.23 -5.19 -7.64
N VAL A 2 -14.11 -4.50 -7.66
CA VAL A 2 -12.95 -4.76 -6.76
C VAL A 2 -12.90 -3.78 -5.57
N ALA A 3 -13.26 -2.51 -5.75
CA ALA A 3 -13.23 -1.52 -4.66
C ALA A 3 -14.19 -1.85 -3.49
N GLY A 4 -15.31 -2.56 -3.76
CA GLY A 4 -16.19 -3.07 -2.71
C GLY A 4 -15.56 -4.12 -1.81
N PHE A 5 -14.52 -4.80 -2.32
CA PHE A 5 -13.82 -5.84 -1.58
C PHE A 5 -12.83 -5.27 -0.56
N LEU A 6 -12.12 -4.18 -0.89
CA LEU A 6 -11.21 -3.50 0.03
C LEU A 6 -11.97 -2.88 1.21
N ALA A 7 -13.14 -2.31 0.94
CA ALA A 7 -14.03 -1.83 1.98
C ALA A 7 -14.53 -2.98 2.89
N MET A 8 -14.83 -4.14 2.31
CA MET A 8 -15.26 -5.33 3.04
C MET A 8 -14.11 -5.98 3.82
N ARG A 9 -12.86 -5.88 3.35
CA ARG A 9 -11.68 -6.44 4.00
C ARG A 9 -11.18 -5.61 5.17
N LEU A 10 -11.17 -4.30 5.06
CA LEU A 10 -10.91 -3.42 6.21
C LEU A 10 -11.91 -3.71 7.34
N TYR A 11 -13.08 -4.27 6.98
CA TYR A 11 -14.09 -4.78 7.91
C TYR A 11 -13.79 -6.22 8.37
N SER A 12 -13.25 -7.10 7.52
CA SER A 12 -13.06 -8.54 7.76
C SER A 12 -11.80 -8.88 8.56
N VAL A 13 -10.75 -8.07 8.47
CA VAL A 13 -9.50 -8.25 9.27
C VAL A 13 -9.77 -8.12 10.78
N LEU A 14 -10.88 -7.48 11.14
CA LEU A 14 -11.32 -7.31 12.51
C LEU A 14 -11.89 -8.59 13.18
N GLY A 15 -12.14 -9.66 12.42
CA GLY A 15 -12.83 -10.87 12.93
C GLY A 15 -11.98 -12.10 13.22
N LYS A 16 -10.70 -12.15 12.89
CA LYS A 16 -9.86 -13.35 13.07
C LYS A 16 -8.81 -13.16 14.16
N ARG A 17 -9.13 -13.57 15.38
CA ARG A 17 -8.15 -13.90 16.43
C ARG A 17 -7.36 -15.13 15.98
N THR A 18 -6.18 -14.95 15.42
CA THR A 18 -5.16 -16.00 15.33
C THR A 18 -4.20 -15.84 16.50
N GLY A 19 -4.51 -16.53 17.61
CA GLY A 19 -3.54 -16.74 18.68
C GLY A 19 -2.41 -17.62 18.18
N HIS A 20 -1.25 -17.02 17.92
CA HIS A 20 0.01 -17.74 17.77
C HIS A 20 0.86 -17.39 18.99
N GLU A 21 0.87 -18.28 19.97
CA GLU A 21 1.90 -18.27 21.02
C GLU A 21 3.23 -18.67 20.37
N GLN A 22 4.16 -17.73 20.28
CA GLN A 22 5.54 -18.03 19.91
C GLN A 22 6.26 -18.68 21.10
N PRO A 23 6.87 -19.88 20.96
CA PRO A 23 7.73 -20.44 21.98
C PRO A 23 9.03 -19.63 22.07
N LEU A 24 9.40 -19.28 23.29
CA LEU A 24 10.64 -18.58 23.65
C LEU A 24 11.88 -19.30 23.07
N PRO A 25 12.83 -18.58 22.44
CA PRO A 25 14.05 -19.17 21.93
C PRO A 25 14.94 -19.65 23.09
N ARG A 26 15.37 -20.92 23.03
CA ARG A 26 16.38 -21.49 23.89
C ARG A 26 17.72 -20.82 23.61
N THR A 27 18.37 -20.38 24.67
CA THR A 27 19.75 -19.90 24.70
C THR A 27 20.69 -20.89 24.00
N ALA A 28 21.38 -20.45 22.98
CA ALA A 28 22.43 -21.21 22.31
C ALA A 28 23.78 -20.93 23.04
N GLU A 29 24.37 -22.01 23.50
CA GLU A 29 25.69 -22.04 24.08
C GLU A 29 26.81 -21.74 23.07
N ASP A 30 27.88 -21.18 23.59
CA ASP A 30 29.16 -20.82 23.01
C ASP A 30 29.63 -21.61 21.78
N ARG A 31 29.96 -20.89 20.72
CA ARG A 31 30.89 -21.33 19.70
C ARG A 31 32.04 -20.32 19.57
N PRO A 32 33.30 -20.78 19.50
CA PRO A 32 34.44 -19.88 19.45
C PRO A 32 34.53 -19.14 18.09
N ALA A 33 34.82 -17.85 18.18
CA ALA A 33 35.01 -16.96 17.05
C ALA A 33 36.23 -17.35 16.21
N LEU A 34 36.00 -17.70 14.95
CA LEU A 34 37.06 -17.76 13.92
C LEU A 34 37.32 -16.32 13.44
N ALA A 35 38.60 -15.93 13.49
CA ALA A 35 39.08 -14.63 13.11
C ALA A 35 38.65 -14.25 11.67
N ALA A 36 37.94 -13.14 11.55
CA ALA A 36 37.59 -12.54 10.26
C ALA A 36 38.80 -11.83 9.66
N VAL A 37 39.23 -12.26 8.49
CA VAL A 37 40.17 -11.53 7.62
C VAL A 37 39.41 -10.32 7.04
N PRO A 38 39.92 -9.08 7.14
CA PRO A 38 39.27 -7.94 6.55
C PRO A 38 39.41 -8.01 5.01
N ARG A 39 38.30 -8.35 4.33
CA ARG A 39 38.15 -8.05 2.91
C ARG A 39 37.61 -6.63 2.77
N THR A 40 38.47 -5.72 2.41
CA THR A 40 38.10 -4.43 1.85
C THR A 40 37.37 -4.69 0.54
N VAL A 41 36.04 -4.66 0.57
CA VAL A 41 35.22 -4.54 -0.63
C VAL A 41 34.77 -3.10 -0.67
N ASP A 42 35.47 -2.30 -1.46
CA ASP A 42 35.03 -1.00 -1.92
C ASP A 42 33.88 -1.25 -2.90
N ALA A 43 32.69 -1.42 -2.38
CA ALA A 43 31.46 -1.48 -3.16
C ALA A 43 30.66 -0.23 -2.80
N THR A 44 30.87 0.82 -3.55
CA THR A 44 29.88 1.89 -3.69
C THR A 44 28.60 1.21 -4.20
N PRO A 45 27.48 1.21 -3.46
CA PRO A 45 26.25 0.62 -3.95
C PRO A 45 25.80 1.42 -5.16
N GLU A 46 25.82 0.80 -6.34
CA GLU A 46 25.30 1.44 -7.54
C GLU A 46 23.78 1.65 -7.36
N PRO A 47 23.24 2.85 -7.66
CA PRO A 47 21.82 3.16 -7.54
C PRO A 47 20.89 2.22 -8.32
N ARG A 48 21.44 1.49 -9.29
CA ARG A 48 20.71 0.51 -10.12
C ARG A 48 20.18 -0.72 -9.37
N GLU A 49 20.85 -1.18 -8.32
CA GLU A 49 20.43 -2.38 -7.59
C GLU A 49 19.18 -2.14 -6.72
N VAL A 50 18.99 -0.93 -6.22
CA VAL A 50 17.82 -0.59 -5.38
C VAL A 50 16.57 -0.52 -6.23
N VAL A 51 16.66 0.05 -7.44
CA VAL A 51 15.54 0.16 -8.39
C VAL A 51 15.08 -1.22 -8.86
N SER A 52 16.02 -2.15 -9.14
CA SER A 52 15.68 -3.50 -9.60
C SER A 52 14.99 -4.37 -8.53
N ARG A 53 15.14 -4.06 -7.24
CA ARG A 53 14.47 -4.80 -6.15
C ARG A 53 13.00 -4.43 -5.97
N ASN A 54 12.60 -3.25 -6.43
CA ASN A 54 11.25 -2.72 -6.27
C ASN A 54 10.43 -2.75 -7.57
N ILE A 55 10.89 -3.49 -8.58
CA ILE A 55 10.23 -3.64 -9.88
C ILE A 55 10.17 -5.12 -10.24
N GLU A 56 8.98 -5.64 -10.47
CA GLU A 56 8.83 -7.00 -11.00
C GLU A 56 9.16 -7.04 -12.50
N PRO A 57 9.73 -8.16 -13.00
CA PRO A 57 10.13 -8.26 -14.41
C PRO A 57 9.00 -7.98 -15.42
N ARG A 58 7.76 -8.33 -15.06
CA ARG A 58 6.59 -8.08 -15.91
C ARG A 58 6.26 -6.60 -16.09
N ALA A 59 6.63 -5.74 -15.13
CA ALA A 59 6.40 -4.29 -15.19
C ALA A 59 7.41 -3.55 -16.08
N GLU A 60 8.60 -4.13 -16.31
CA GLU A 60 9.70 -3.42 -16.99
C GLU A 60 9.34 -2.92 -18.39
N ALA A 61 8.62 -3.72 -19.18
CA ALA A 61 8.24 -3.33 -20.54
C ALA A 61 7.30 -2.13 -20.54
N GLY A 62 6.30 -2.13 -19.63
CA GLY A 62 5.35 -1.03 -19.47
C GLY A 62 6.03 0.24 -18.93
N LEU A 63 6.92 0.11 -17.95
CA LEU A 63 7.68 1.25 -17.43
C LEU A 63 8.56 1.89 -18.51
N ARG A 64 9.22 1.08 -19.35
CA ARG A 64 9.99 1.61 -20.49
C ARG A 64 9.09 2.37 -21.47
N ALA A 65 7.87 1.87 -21.71
CA ALA A 65 6.91 2.56 -22.57
C ALA A 65 6.46 3.90 -21.97
N ILE A 66 6.21 3.97 -20.66
CA ILE A 66 5.86 5.22 -19.95
C ILE A 66 7.02 6.23 -20.06
N VAL A 67 8.24 5.83 -19.74
CA VAL A 67 9.45 6.69 -19.84
C VAL A 67 9.66 7.21 -21.28
N ALA A 68 9.44 6.35 -22.27
CA ALA A 68 9.56 6.76 -23.69
C ALA A 68 8.46 7.75 -24.09
N ALA A 69 7.26 7.62 -23.54
CA ALA A 69 6.12 8.51 -23.84
C ALA A 69 6.23 9.84 -23.07
N GLU A 70 6.82 9.85 -21.90
CA GLU A 70 6.94 11.03 -21.01
C GLU A 70 8.35 11.09 -20.39
N SER A 71 9.23 11.87 -21.01
CA SER A 71 10.66 11.95 -20.65
C SER A 71 10.96 12.49 -19.25
N GLY A 72 9.98 13.08 -18.59
CA GLY A 72 10.08 13.57 -17.19
C GLY A 72 9.62 12.56 -16.14
N PHE A 73 9.18 11.36 -16.55
CA PHE A 73 8.74 10.33 -15.62
C PHE A 73 9.94 9.69 -14.90
N ASP A 74 9.94 9.76 -13.58
CA ASP A 74 10.91 9.11 -12.70
C ASP A 74 10.24 8.01 -11.88
N VAL A 75 10.76 6.79 -11.97
CA VAL A 75 10.18 5.59 -11.33
C VAL A 75 10.28 5.67 -9.81
N ASN A 76 11.39 6.21 -9.27
CA ASN A 76 11.57 6.32 -7.82
C ASN A 76 10.62 7.38 -7.25
N GLN A 77 10.54 8.53 -7.90
CA GLN A 77 9.60 9.59 -7.52
C GLN A 77 8.15 9.10 -7.58
N PHE A 78 7.79 8.31 -8.60
CA PHE A 78 6.48 7.68 -8.68
C PHE A 78 6.24 6.77 -7.47
N LEU A 79 7.20 5.89 -7.14
CA LEU A 79 7.03 4.93 -6.05
C LEU A 79 6.92 5.61 -4.67
N GLU A 80 7.68 6.69 -4.45
CA GLU A 80 7.54 7.53 -3.27
C GLU A 80 6.16 8.20 -3.21
N GLY A 81 5.69 8.75 -4.34
CA GLY A 81 4.36 9.32 -4.47
C GLY A 81 3.24 8.30 -4.23
N ALA A 82 3.39 7.07 -4.76
CA ALA A 82 2.43 5.99 -4.55
C ALA A 82 2.32 5.58 -3.07
N GLN A 83 3.44 5.53 -2.33
CA GLN A 83 3.42 5.31 -0.88
C GLN A 83 2.74 6.46 -0.12
N GLY A 84 2.96 7.70 -0.56
CA GLY A 84 2.26 8.88 -0.04
C GLY A 84 0.75 8.79 -0.28
N ALA A 85 0.34 8.46 -1.51
CA ALA A 85 -1.06 8.29 -1.90
C ALA A 85 -1.72 7.13 -1.12
N TYR A 86 -1.02 6.00 -0.93
CA TYR A 86 -1.50 4.87 -0.12
C TYR A 86 -1.88 5.34 1.29
N ARG A 87 -0.99 6.10 1.96
CA ARG A 87 -1.26 6.67 3.28
C ARG A 87 -2.46 7.61 3.27
N MET A 88 -2.50 8.55 2.33
CA MET A 88 -3.55 9.56 2.25
C MET A 88 -4.93 8.94 1.99
N VAL A 89 -5.02 7.98 1.08
CA VAL A 89 -6.28 7.27 0.77
C VAL A 89 -6.77 6.48 1.97
N LEU A 90 -5.90 5.73 2.66
CA LEU A 90 -6.28 5.00 3.88
C LEU A 90 -6.81 5.95 4.96
N GLU A 91 -6.10 7.05 5.22
CA GLU A 91 -6.51 8.02 6.23
C GLU A 91 -7.83 8.71 5.86
N ALA A 92 -8.00 9.13 4.61
CA ALA A 92 -9.24 9.74 4.12
C ALA A 92 -10.42 8.76 4.23
N PHE A 93 -10.21 7.50 3.82
CA PHE A 93 -11.24 6.47 3.94
C PHE A 93 -11.64 6.21 5.40
N TRP A 94 -10.69 6.08 6.31
CA TRP A 94 -10.98 5.85 7.74
C TRP A 94 -11.72 7.02 8.38
N LYS A 95 -11.36 8.25 8.00
CA LYS A 95 -12.03 9.47 8.47
C LYS A 95 -13.40 9.71 7.81
N GLY A 96 -13.66 9.07 6.67
CA GLY A 96 -14.84 9.35 5.84
C GLY A 96 -14.74 10.67 5.08
N ASP A 97 -13.51 11.08 4.72
CA ASP A 97 -13.23 12.29 3.97
C ASP A 97 -13.41 12.04 2.46
N GLU A 98 -14.66 12.15 2.01
CA GLU A 98 -15.02 11.93 0.61
C GLU A 98 -14.45 13.00 -0.34
N ASP A 99 -14.23 14.22 0.15
CA ASP A 99 -13.64 15.29 -0.64
C ASP A 99 -12.18 14.96 -0.97
N GLU A 100 -11.38 14.54 0.01
CA GLU A 100 -10.01 14.12 -0.19
C GLU A 100 -9.93 12.88 -1.12
N LEU A 101 -10.80 11.90 -0.94
CA LEU A 101 -10.91 10.73 -1.82
C LEU A 101 -11.22 11.13 -3.27
N GLY A 102 -11.98 12.20 -3.49
CA GLY A 102 -12.28 12.75 -4.81
C GLY A 102 -11.05 13.28 -5.56
N TYR A 103 -10.03 13.76 -4.83
CA TYR A 103 -8.77 14.17 -5.43
C TYR A 103 -7.82 13.00 -5.70
N LEU A 104 -7.86 11.96 -4.87
CA LEU A 104 -6.91 10.85 -4.86
C LEU A 104 -7.30 9.69 -5.77
N ALA A 105 -8.59 9.50 -6.05
CA ALA A 105 -9.12 8.34 -6.75
C ALA A 105 -9.91 8.70 -8.01
N GLU A 106 -10.02 7.75 -8.94
CA GLU A 106 -10.96 7.82 -10.06
C GLU A 106 -12.40 7.60 -9.59
N ASP A 107 -13.38 8.01 -10.40
CA ASP A 107 -14.80 8.05 -10.01
C ASP A 107 -15.36 6.72 -9.56
N ASP A 108 -14.96 5.61 -10.18
CA ASP A 108 -15.45 4.27 -9.83
C ASP A 108 -14.95 3.85 -8.43
N VAL A 109 -13.67 4.11 -8.13
CA VAL A 109 -13.08 3.81 -6.82
C VAL A 109 -13.67 4.72 -5.74
N ARG A 110 -13.82 6.02 -6.05
CA ARG A 110 -14.47 6.98 -5.15
C ARG A 110 -15.89 6.57 -4.81
N THR A 111 -16.69 6.15 -5.80
CA THR A 111 -18.07 5.70 -5.59
C THR A 111 -18.11 4.51 -4.63
N ALA A 112 -17.25 3.51 -4.84
CA ALA A 112 -17.19 2.35 -3.98
C ALA A 112 -16.75 2.69 -2.55
N PHE A 113 -15.82 3.63 -2.38
CA PHE A 113 -15.44 4.11 -1.05
C PHE A 113 -16.58 4.88 -0.37
N ALA A 114 -17.30 5.73 -1.09
CA ALA A 114 -18.45 6.47 -0.56
C ALA A 114 -19.58 5.51 -0.08
N GLU A 115 -19.87 4.47 -0.86
CA GLU A 115 -20.83 3.42 -0.47
C GLU A 115 -20.41 2.71 0.82
N ALA A 116 -19.12 2.36 0.94
CA ALA A 116 -18.59 1.71 2.12
C ALA A 116 -18.61 2.61 3.37
N ILE A 117 -18.28 3.90 3.20
CA ILE A 117 -18.36 4.91 4.26
C ILE A 117 -19.83 5.08 4.70
N ALA A 118 -20.76 5.21 3.76
CA ALA A 118 -22.19 5.33 4.07
C ALA A 118 -22.73 4.10 4.84
N ALA A 119 -22.35 2.89 4.42
CA ALA A 119 -22.73 1.66 5.10
C ALA A 119 -22.23 1.60 6.54
N ARG A 120 -20.95 1.97 6.76
CA ARG A 120 -20.32 2.04 8.08
C ARG A 120 -21.02 3.07 8.99
N VAL A 121 -21.29 4.26 8.46
CA VAL A 121 -22.00 5.32 9.19
C VAL A 121 -23.42 4.86 9.58
N ALA A 122 -24.13 4.19 8.66
CA ALA A 122 -25.45 3.64 8.94
C ALA A 122 -25.43 2.55 10.03
N ALA A 123 -24.33 1.80 10.14
CA ALA A 123 -24.11 0.83 11.22
C ALA A 123 -23.70 1.48 12.55
N GLY A 124 -23.46 2.80 12.59
CA GLY A 124 -22.99 3.52 13.78
C GLY A 124 -21.55 3.21 14.15
N GLU A 125 -20.74 2.78 13.20
CA GLU A 125 -19.36 2.36 13.42
C GLU A 125 -18.36 3.47 13.11
N VAL A 126 -17.36 3.60 13.97
CA VAL A 126 -16.26 4.55 13.86
C VAL A 126 -14.94 3.76 13.75
N LEU A 127 -14.15 4.04 12.73
CA LEU A 127 -12.82 3.45 12.58
C LEU A 127 -11.79 4.34 13.28
N ASP A 128 -11.01 3.74 14.16
CA ASP A 128 -9.85 4.33 14.82
C ASP A 128 -8.63 3.51 14.38
N ASN A 129 -8.22 3.73 13.13
CA ASN A 129 -7.17 2.95 12.47
C ASN A 129 -5.91 3.80 12.27
N ARG A 130 -4.78 3.12 12.20
CA ARG A 130 -3.48 3.76 11.98
C ARG A 130 -2.59 2.89 11.10
N LEU A 131 -2.04 3.47 10.06
CA LEU A 131 -0.93 2.88 9.31
C LEU A 131 0.34 2.99 10.17
N VAL A 132 0.89 1.85 10.59
CA VAL A 132 2.09 1.78 11.41
C VAL A 132 3.32 1.96 10.53
N SER A 133 3.44 1.14 9.47
CA SER A 133 4.54 1.19 8.52
C SER A 133 4.12 0.66 7.16
N ILE A 134 4.86 1.06 6.12
CA ILE A 134 4.87 0.40 4.81
C ILE A 134 6.22 -0.32 4.75
N GLU A 135 6.18 -1.64 4.88
CA GLU A 135 7.39 -2.47 4.91
C GLU A 135 7.98 -2.62 3.51
N ARG A 136 7.11 -2.65 2.51
CA ARG A 136 7.51 -2.83 1.13
C ARG A 136 6.52 -2.20 0.16
N ALA A 137 7.05 -1.61 -0.91
CA ALA A 137 6.28 -1.19 -2.07
C ALA A 137 7.02 -1.64 -3.34
N VAL A 138 6.33 -2.39 -4.20
CA VAL A 138 6.91 -2.99 -5.41
C VAL A 138 6.01 -2.71 -6.59
N ILE A 139 6.56 -2.20 -7.68
CA ILE A 139 5.84 -2.09 -8.94
C ILE A 139 5.65 -3.49 -9.52
N ALA A 140 4.42 -3.97 -9.47
CA ALA A 140 4.06 -5.32 -9.88
C ALA A 140 3.73 -5.39 -11.36
N ASP A 141 3.11 -4.35 -11.94
CA ASP A 141 2.80 -4.28 -13.36
C ASP A 141 2.80 -2.84 -13.86
N ALA A 142 2.97 -2.64 -15.17
CA ALA A 142 2.84 -1.34 -15.82
C ALA A 142 2.38 -1.50 -17.26
N SER A 143 1.54 -0.59 -17.74
CA SER A 143 1.02 -0.60 -19.10
C SER A 143 0.72 0.79 -19.63
N VAL A 144 0.70 0.92 -20.96
CA VAL A 144 0.26 2.12 -21.68
C VAL A 144 -0.69 1.71 -22.79
N SER A 145 -1.86 2.32 -22.80
CA SER A 145 -2.85 2.17 -23.89
C SER A 145 -3.20 3.56 -24.43
N GLY A 146 -2.71 3.88 -25.62
CA GLY A 146 -2.84 5.22 -26.17
C GLY A 146 -2.09 6.25 -25.32
N ARG A 147 -2.82 7.08 -24.58
CA ARG A 147 -2.29 8.05 -23.62
C ARG A 147 -2.51 7.66 -22.18
N ASP A 148 -3.24 6.59 -21.94
CA ASP A 148 -3.56 6.17 -20.57
C ASP A 148 -2.49 5.21 -20.06
N ALA A 149 -1.76 5.64 -19.07
CA ALA A 149 -0.76 4.85 -18.35
C ALA A 149 -1.37 4.30 -17.07
N ARG A 150 -1.05 3.05 -16.76
CA ARG A 150 -1.40 2.38 -15.51
C ARG A 150 -0.17 1.74 -14.91
N ILE A 151 -0.01 1.87 -13.59
CA ILE A 151 1.05 1.23 -12.83
C ILE A 151 0.42 0.58 -11.61
N THR A 152 0.65 -0.71 -11.47
CA THR A 152 0.18 -1.49 -10.31
C THR A 152 1.31 -1.64 -9.30
N VAL A 153 1.05 -1.27 -8.07
CA VAL A 153 1.97 -1.36 -6.93
C VAL A 153 1.41 -2.33 -5.91
N ARG A 154 2.24 -3.26 -5.45
CA ARG A 154 1.95 -4.09 -4.29
C ARG A 154 2.57 -3.44 -3.06
N PHE A 155 1.77 -3.29 -2.02
CA PHE A 155 2.18 -2.79 -0.71
C PHE A 155 2.09 -3.91 0.32
N ASP A 156 3.16 -4.10 1.09
CA ASP A 156 3.16 -4.87 2.32
C ASP A 156 3.23 -3.84 3.46
N ALA A 157 2.22 -3.80 4.32
CA ALA A 157 2.09 -2.75 5.34
C ALA A 157 1.51 -3.28 6.65
N ASP A 158 1.86 -2.63 7.75
CA ASP A 158 1.31 -2.91 9.07
C ASP A 158 0.25 -1.88 9.43
N ILE A 159 -0.94 -2.34 9.75
CA ILE A 159 -2.08 -1.51 10.14
C ILE A 159 -2.60 -1.94 11.52
N ALA A 160 -2.62 -1.01 12.46
CA ALA A 160 -3.37 -1.16 13.70
C ALA A 160 -4.78 -0.64 13.49
N ALA A 161 -5.79 -1.47 13.76
CA ALA A 161 -7.18 -1.17 13.42
C ALA A 161 -8.12 -1.45 14.60
N VAL A 162 -9.00 -0.50 14.89
CA VAL A 162 -10.06 -0.62 15.90
C VAL A 162 -11.36 -0.07 15.34
N THR A 163 -12.41 -0.85 15.47
CA THR A 163 -13.79 -0.38 15.23
C THR A 163 -14.47 -0.12 16.57
N ARG A 164 -15.11 1.04 16.70
CA ARG A 164 -15.88 1.46 17.86
C ARG A 164 -17.33 1.69 17.48
N ASP A 165 -18.23 1.59 18.46
CA ASP A 165 -19.58 2.10 18.34
C ASP A 165 -19.65 3.62 18.55
N GLY A 166 -20.84 4.21 18.38
CA GLY A 166 -21.09 5.63 18.60
C GLY A 166 -20.89 6.11 20.06
N GLU A 167 -20.82 5.18 21.02
CA GLU A 167 -20.53 5.45 22.44
C GLU A 167 -19.04 5.34 22.76
N GLY A 168 -18.20 4.90 21.78
CA GLY A 168 -16.76 4.74 21.92
C GLY A 168 -16.32 3.38 22.43
N ASN A 169 -17.24 2.42 22.62
CA ASN A 169 -16.86 1.06 23.01
C ASN A 169 -16.20 0.34 21.84
N VAL A 170 -15.19 -0.49 22.14
CA VAL A 170 -14.50 -1.29 21.13
C VAL A 170 -15.40 -2.46 20.71
N LEU A 171 -15.79 -2.49 19.44
CA LEU A 171 -16.50 -3.59 18.82
C LEU A 171 -15.54 -4.67 18.32
N ALA A 172 -14.39 -4.25 17.76
CA ALA A 172 -13.40 -5.17 17.21
C ALA A 172 -12.01 -4.51 17.09
N GLY A 173 -10.98 -5.34 17.03
CA GLY A 173 -9.60 -4.91 16.77
C GLY A 173 -8.82 -4.45 17.99
N SER A 174 -7.58 -3.96 17.74
CA SER A 174 -6.64 -3.48 18.75
C SER A 174 -5.70 -2.43 18.14
N LEU A 175 -5.39 -1.36 18.89
CA LEU A 175 -4.37 -0.39 18.48
C LEU A 175 -2.95 -0.81 18.89
N THR A 176 -2.83 -1.84 19.70
CA THR A 176 -1.52 -2.38 20.16
C THR A 176 -1.02 -3.51 19.29
N ASP A 177 -1.91 -4.15 18.51
CA ASP A 177 -1.57 -5.26 17.63
C ASP A 177 -1.75 -4.80 16.18
N ALA A 178 -0.65 -4.57 15.49
CA ALA A 178 -0.67 -4.32 14.06
C ALA A 178 -0.85 -5.64 13.29
N VAL A 179 -1.60 -5.58 12.21
CA VAL A 179 -1.83 -6.70 11.31
C VAL A 179 -1.15 -6.37 9.98
N GLU A 180 -0.37 -7.32 9.48
CA GLU A 180 0.23 -7.23 8.15
C GLU A 180 -0.87 -7.31 7.07
N THR A 181 -0.82 -6.39 6.11
CA THR A 181 -1.71 -6.32 4.96
C THR A 181 -0.92 -6.40 3.67
N HIS A 182 -1.52 -7.01 2.65
CA HIS A 182 -0.95 -7.16 1.32
C HIS A 182 -1.94 -6.59 0.31
N ASP A 183 -1.70 -5.35 -0.10
CA ASP A 183 -2.61 -4.61 -0.98
C ASP A 183 -2.01 -4.45 -2.37
N VAL A 184 -2.84 -4.56 -3.41
CA VAL A 184 -2.45 -4.35 -4.80
C VAL A 184 -3.27 -3.20 -5.38
N TRP A 185 -2.63 -2.07 -5.59
CA TRP A 185 -3.27 -0.85 -6.05
C TRP A 185 -2.79 -0.44 -7.42
N THR A 186 -3.73 -0.11 -8.30
CA THR A 186 -3.41 0.40 -9.64
C THR A 186 -3.64 1.89 -9.69
N PHE A 187 -2.60 2.62 -10.05
CA PHE A 187 -2.66 4.05 -10.31
C PHE A 187 -2.74 4.31 -11.81
N ALA A 188 -3.56 5.27 -12.20
CA ALA A 188 -3.74 5.67 -13.60
C ALA A 188 -3.46 7.17 -13.80
N ARG A 189 -2.97 7.50 -15.00
CA ARG A 189 -2.74 8.88 -15.43
C ARG A 189 -2.78 8.99 -16.95
N THR A 190 -3.36 10.07 -17.47
CA THR A 190 -3.25 10.42 -18.89
C THR A 190 -1.92 11.11 -19.14
N LEU A 191 -1.03 10.47 -19.91
CA LEU A 191 0.27 11.00 -20.29
C LEU A 191 0.17 12.29 -21.11
N LYS A 192 1.11 13.20 -20.93
CA LYS A 192 1.14 14.53 -21.57
C LYS A 192 -0.10 15.37 -21.22
N SER A 193 -0.74 15.09 -20.11
CA SER A 193 -1.78 15.93 -19.52
C SER A 193 -1.13 17.10 -18.76
N SER A 194 -1.89 18.19 -18.58
CA SER A 194 -1.50 19.28 -17.68
C SER A 194 -1.60 18.88 -16.21
N ASP A 195 -2.38 17.84 -15.88
CA ASP A 195 -2.46 17.28 -14.56
C ASP A 195 -1.31 16.26 -14.35
N PRO A 196 -0.37 16.52 -13.45
CA PRO A 196 0.75 15.62 -13.18
C PRO A 196 0.38 14.45 -12.26
N ASN A 197 -0.81 14.46 -11.66
CA ASN A 197 -1.18 13.53 -10.60
C ASN A 197 -1.57 12.16 -11.14
N TRP A 198 -1.12 11.13 -10.43
CA TRP A 198 -1.63 9.77 -10.59
C TRP A 198 -2.79 9.57 -9.64
N LYS A 199 -3.89 9.00 -10.12
CA LYS A 199 -5.07 8.69 -9.33
C LYS A 199 -5.19 7.20 -9.11
N LEU A 200 -5.72 6.82 -7.97
CA LEU A 200 -6.07 5.44 -7.66
C LEU A 200 -7.22 5.00 -8.56
N ALA A 201 -6.97 4.02 -9.42
CA ALA A 201 -7.91 3.53 -10.43
C ALA A 201 -8.45 2.14 -10.12
N ASP A 202 -7.77 1.38 -9.25
CA ASP A 202 -8.23 0.06 -8.81
C ASP A 202 -7.53 -0.37 -7.54
N THR A 203 -8.21 -1.21 -6.75
CA THR A 203 -7.68 -1.80 -5.52
C THR A 203 -8.01 -3.28 -5.46
N ASP A 204 -7.01 -4.11 -5.14
CA ASP A 204 -7.13 -5.55 -4.98
C ASP A 204 -6.24 -6.04 -3.82
N GLU A 205 -6.32 -7.32 -3.53
CA GLU A 205 -5.54 -8.04 -2.53
C GLU A 205 -4.50 -8.95 -3.21
N ALA A 206 -3.30 -9.11 -2.59
CA ALA A 206 -2.27 -10.00 -3.10
C ALA A 206 -2.44 -11.44 -2.60
#